data_2eb28c6149966ec59607aacfed76d5a0
#
_entry.id   2eb28c6149966ec59607aacfed76d5a0
#
_cell.length_a   1.000
_cell.length_b   1.000
_cell.length_c   1.000
_cell.angle_alpha   90.00
_cell.angle_beta   90.00
_cell.angle_gamma   90.00
#
_symmetry.space_group_name_H-M   'P 1'
#
loop_
_entity.id
_entity.type
_entity.pdbx_description
1 polymer ?
#
loop_
_entity_poly.entity_id
_entity_poly.type
_entity_poly.pdbx_seq_one_letter_code
_entity_poly.pdbx_strand_id
1 'polypeptide(L)'
;MPDEGLTPEPAEGLTPGTGADAATLALVHVPLPASDVVSGNPTTAVHPLALLGGTEVGIWEMTPGTASDTETDEVFVVLSGRARIAFDDPDLPDLDVSPGSVVRLAEGQRTVWTVTETLRKIYIA
;
A
#
# COMPACT_ATOMS: atom_id res chain seq x y z
N MET A 1 -3.83 -1.95 -4.11
CA MET A 1 -2.64 -2.48 -4.12
C MET A 1 -2.18 -3.33 -3.01
N PRO A 2 -2.54 -3.36 -1.92
CA PRO A 2 -2.09 -4.30 -1.02
C PRO A 2 -2.70 -5.54 -1.26
N ASP A 3 -2.93 -6.09 -1.75
CA ASP A 3 -3.17 -6.98 -1.66
C ASP A 3 -3.78 -7.89 -2.07
N GLU A 4 -4.08 -7.78 -2.99
CA GLU A 4 -4.74 -8.76 -3.49
C GLU A 4 -4.14 -10.01 -3.29
N GLY A 5 -4.70 -11.08 -3.26
CA GLY A 5 -4.07 -12.35 -2.99
C GLY A 5 -3.53 -12.48 -1.60
N LEU A 6 -3.69 -11.46 -0.81
CA LEU A 6 -3.16 -11.47 0.49
C LEU A 6 -4.00 -12.33 1.40
N THR A 7 -3.39 -13.25 2.10
CA THR A 7 -4.05 -14.08 3.08
C THR A 7 -3.48 -13.73 4.43
N PRO A 8 -4.32 -13.27 5.33
CA PRO A 8 -3.83 -12.89 6.65
C PRO A 8 -3.13 -14.04 7.34
N GLU A 9 -2.11 -13.71 8.08
CA GLU A 9 -1.40 -14.67 8.87
C GLU A 9 -1.57 -14.34 10.32
N PRO A 10 -2.63 -14.79 10.93
CA PRO A 10 -2.94 -14.39 12.30
C PRO A 10 -1.80 -14.64 13.27
N ALA A 11 -0.97 -15.64 13.00
CA ALA A 11 0.13 -15.93 13.90
C ALA A 11 1.16 -14.80 13.93
N GLU A 12 1.24 -14.02 12.81
CA GLU A 12 2.18 -12.91 12.71
C GLU A 12 1.53 -11.60 13.07
N GLY A 13 0.23 -11.58 13.28
CA GLY A 13 -0.53 -10.37 13.49
C GLY A 13 -0.56 -9.94 14.93
N LEU A 14 -1.31 -8.86 15.15
CA LEU A 14 -1.54 -8.34 16.49
C LEU A 14 -2.63 -9.13 17.17
N THR A 15 -2.40 -9.52 18.42
CA THR A 15 -3.44 -10.12 19.27
C THR A 15 -4.00 -9.05 20.19
N PRO A 16 -5.23 -9.25 20.73
CA PRO A 16 -5.80 -8.26 21.63
C PRO A 16 -4.85 -7.92 22.79
N GLY A 17 -4.67 -6.63 23.02
CA GLY A 17 -3.80 -6.14 24.08
C GLY A 17 -2.36 -5.95 23.66
N THR A 18 -2.03 -6.16 22.38
CA THR A 18 -0.67 -5.95 21.89
C THR A 18 -0.63 -4.84 20.84
N GLY A 19 0.55 -4.35 20.55
CA GLY A 19 0.76 -3.33 19.55
C GLY A 19 2.11 -3.48 18.87
N ALA A 20 2.31 -2.71 17.80
CA ALA A 20 3.55 -2.67 17.06
C ALA A 20 3.81 -1.24 16.61
N ASP A 21 5.09 -0.91 16.40
CA ASP A 21 5.45 0.37 15.82
C ASP A 21 5.46 0.21 14.30
N ALA A 22 4.38 0.65 13.67
CA ALA A 22 4.21 0.47 12.23
C ALA A 22 5.25 1.26 11.43
N ALA A 23 5.80 2.33 12.01
CA ALA A 23 6.76 3.15 11.29
C ALA A 23 8.13 2.48 11.15
N THR A 24 8.46 1.56 12.05
CA THR A 24 9.80 0.96 12.08
C THR A 24 9.81 -0.55 11.92
N LEU A 25 8.65 -1.19 11.87
CA LEU A 25 8.59 -2.65 11.73
C LEU A 25 9.33 -3.09 10.47
N ALA A 26 10.21 -4.08 10.62
CA ALA A 26 10.98 -4.58 9.50
C ALA A 26 10.07 -5.34 8.52
N LEU A 27 10.25 -5.08 7.23
CA LEU A 27 9.43 -5.68 6.18
C LEU A 27 10.33 -6.43 5.20
N VAL A 28 9.77 -7.48 4.60
CA VAL A 28 10.48 -8.26 3.59
C VAL A 28 9.98 -7.82 2.22
N HIS A 29 10.89 -7.25 1.42
CA HIS A 29 10.58 -6.74 0.10
C HIS A 29 10.76 -7.80 -0.97
N VAL A 30 9.90 -7.74 -2.00
CA VAL A 30 10.02 -8.55 -3.20
C VAL A 30 9.86 -7.64 -4.41
N PRO A 31 10.47 -7.99 -5.56
CA PRO A 31 10.25 -7.20 -6.77
C PRO A 31 8.79 -7.28 -7.21
N LEU A 32 8.29 -6.20 -7.81
CA LEU A 32 6.99 -6.22 -8.44
C LEU A 32 7.05 -7.08 -9.71
N PRO A 33 5.92 -7.66 -10.13
CA PRO A 33 5.84 -8.31 -11.44
C PRO A 33 6.27 -7.34 -12.53
N ALA A 34 7.08 -7.82 -13.47
CA ALA A 34 7.59 -6.96 -14.54
C ALA A 34 6.46 -6.30 -15.33
N SER A 35 5.32 -6.97 -15.45
CA SER A 35 4.17 -6.42 -16.18
C SER A 35 3.55 -5.21 -15.49
N ASP A 36 3.79 -5.01 -14.20
CA ASP A 36 3.25 -3.88 -13.47
C ASP A 36 4.23 -2.70 -13.41
N VAL A 37 5.49 -2.93 -13.71
CA VAL A 37 6.50 -1.89 -13.60
C VAL A 37 6.48 -1.00 -14.84
N VAL A 38 6.35 0.31 -14.63
CA VAL A 38 6.43 1.30 -15.69
C VAL A 38 7.86 1.80 -15.85
N SER A 39 8.52 2.10 -14.74
CA SER A 39 9.92 2.51 -14.76
C SER A 39 10.58 2.26 -13.42
N GLY A 40 11.91 2.13 -13.45
CA GLY A 40 12.68 1.85 -12.25
C GLY A 40 12.66 0.38 -11.88
N ASN A 41 13.08 0.09 -10.67
CA ASN A 41 13.10 -1.26 -10.11
C ASN A 41 12.45 -1.28 -8.73
N PRO A 42 11.16 -0.90 -8.62
CA PRO A 42 10.53 -0.84 -7.31
C PRO A 42 10.33 -2.23 -6.73
N THR A 43 10.36 -2.27 -5.42
CA THR A 43 10.02 -3.47 -4.66
C THR A 43 8.90 -3.13 -3.70
N THR A 44 8.13 -4.13 -3.30
CA THR A 44 7.05 -3.94 -2.35
C THR A 44 7.14 -4.94 -1.22
N ALA A 45 6.54 -4.56 -0.10
CA ALA A 45 6.42 -5.43 1.05
C ALA A 45 5.03 -5.26 1.64
N VAL A 46 4.46 -6.35 2.14
CA VAL A 46 3.14 -6.36 2.77
C VAL A 46 3.26 -7.14 4.07
N HIS A 47 2.71 -6.59 5.13
CA HIS A 47 2.72 -7.26 6.42
C HIS A 47 1.35 -7.09 7.08
N PRO A 48 0.49 -8.13 7.03
CA PRO A 48 -0.81 -8.07 7.68
C PRO A 48 -0.65 -7.96 9.18
N LEU A 49 -1.45 -7.11 9.80
CA LEU A 49 -1.42 -6.90 11.26
C LEU A 49 -2.63 -7.46 11.96
N ALA A 50 -3.81 -7.33 11.38
CA ALA A 50 -5.04 -7.74 12.03
C ALA A 50 -6.14 -7.97 11.02
N LEU A 51 -7.10 -8.80 11.40
CA LEU A 51 -8.30 -9.03 10.62
C LEU A 51 -9.48 -8.70 11.51
N LEU A 52 -10.29 -7.72 11.11
CA LEU A 52 -11.44 -7.26 11.89
C LEU A 52 -12.68 -7.53 11.06
N GLY A 53 -13.36 -8.65 11.34
CA GLY A 53 -14.58 -9.03 10.65
C GLY A 53 -14.30 -9.26 9.19
N GLY A 54 -13.63 -9.30 8.48
CA GLY A 54 -13.35 -9.46 7.06
C GLY A 54 -12.52 -8.32 6.51
N THR A 55 -12.21 -7.34 7.34
CA THR A 55 -11.41 -6.19 6.94
C THR A 55 -9.99 -6.39 7.45
N GLU A 56 -9.03 -6.32 6.54
CA GLU A 56 -7.63 -6.50 6.89
C GLU A 56 -6.97 -5.17 7.15
N VAL A 57 -6.16 -5.11 8.21
CA VAL A 57 -5.31 -3.95 8.52
C VAL A 57 -3.88 -4.41 8.45
N GLY A 58 -3.05 -3.67 7.73
CA GLY A 58 -1.65 -4.06 7.60
C GLY A 58 -0.76 -2.91 7.18
N ILE A 59 0.50 -3.24 6.93
CA ILE A 59 1.50 -2.30 6.47
C ILE A 59 1.90 -2.69 5.05
N TRP A 60 2.02 -1.69 4.19
CA TRP A 60 2.51 -1.85 2.83
C TRP A 60 3.59 -0.82 2.58
N GLU A 61 4.60 -1.22 1.83
CA GLU A 61 5.72 -0.33 1.52
C GLU A 61 6.17 -0.55 0.08
N MET A 62 6.56 0.54 -0.58
CA MET A 62 7.10 0.47 -1.94
C MET A 62 8.31 1.38 -2.05
N THR A 63 9.38 0.84 -2.62
CA THR A 63 10.59 1.62 -2.90
C THR A 63 10.41 2.47 -4.17
N PRO A 64 11.27 3.46 -4.42
CA PRO A 64 11.11 4.36 -5.55
C PRO A 64 11.00 3.66 -6.89
N GLY A 65 10.11 4.18 -7.72
CA GLY A 65 9.82 3.68 -9.05
C GLY A 65 8.40 3.98 -9.42
N THR A 66 8.00 3.58 -10.63
CA THR A 66 6.65 3.81 -11.14
C THR A 66 6.01 2.48 -11.51
N ALA A 67 4.82 2.23 -11.02
CA ALA A 67 4.10 0.99 -11.27
C ALA A 67 2.61 1.25 -11.43
N SER A 68 1.98 0.39 -12.23
CA SER A 68 0.53 0.45 -12.44
C SER A 68 -0.16 -0.59 -11.59
N ASP A 69 -1.42 -0.34 -11.28
CA ASP A 69 -2.21 -1.25 -10.47
C ASP A 69 -3.69 -1.11 -10.77
N THR A 70 -4.43 -2.15 -10.44
CA THR A 70 -5.89 -2.11 -10.37
C THR A 70 -6.26 -2.27 -8.91
N GLU A 71 -6.98 -1.31 -8.37
CA GLU A 71 -7.19 -1.20 -6.93
C GLU A 71 -8.33 -2.08 -6.44
N THR A 72 -8.31 -2.31 -5.13
CA THR A 72 -9.43 -2.89 -4.39
C THR A 72 -10.00 -1.81 -3.49
N ASP A 73 -11.11 -2.10 -2.81
CA ASP A 73 -11.63 -1.15 -1.83
C ASP A 73 -10.66 -1.01 -0.69
N GLU A 74 -10.24 0.23 -0.42
CA GLU A 74 -9.19 0.47 0.55
C GLU A 74 -9.25 1.89 1.08
N VAL A 75 -8.88 2.05 2.34
CA VAL A 75 -8.45 3.34 2.88
C VAL A 75 -7.04 3.15 3.38
N PHE A 76 -6.16 4.09 3.12
CA PHE A 76 -4.82 4.01 3.68
C PHE A 76 -4.36 5.35 4.25
N VAL A 77 -3.40 5.25 5.14
CA VAL A 77 -2.76 6.41 5.78
C VAL A 77 -1.27 6.30 5.55
N VAL A 78 -0.67 7.33 4.98
CA VAL A 78 0.77 7.34 4.74
C VAL A 78 1.51 7.62 6.04
N LEU A 79 2.49 6.79 6.34
CA LEU A 79 3.36 6.94 7.50
C LEU A 79 4.65 7.68 7.14
N SER A 80 5.23 7.35 5.99
CA SER A 80 6.49 7.94 5.55
C SER A 80 6.60 7.87 4.04
N GLY A 81 7.44 8.72 3.47
CA GLY A 81 7.69 8.73 2.03
C GLY A 81 6.80 9.68 1.26
N ARG A 82 6.97 9.66 -0.06
CA ARG A 82 6.23 10.54 -0.97
C ARG A 82 5.96 9.82 -2.26
N ALA A 83 4.76 10.07 -2.81
CA ALA A 83 4.37 9.49 -4.09
C ALA A 83 3.30 10.35 -4.75
N ARG A 84 3.14 10.12 -6.05
CA ARG A 84 2.01 10.67 -6.81
C ARG A 84 1.20 9.51 -7.34
N ILE A 85 -0.11 9.60 -7.23
CA ILE A 85 -1.05 8.61 -7.73
C ILE A 85 -1.86 9.24 -8.84
N ALA A 86 -1.75 8.69 -10.04
CA ALA A 86 -2.53 9.12 -11.19
C ALA A 86 -3.62 8.09 -11.44
N PHE A 87 -4.81 8.57 -11.79
CA PHE A 87 -5.96 7.71 -12.05
C PHE A 87 -6.23 7.66 -13.55
N ASP A 88 -6.62 6.49 -14.03
CA ASP A 88 -7.08 6.32 -15.41
C ASP A 88 -8.57 6.74 -15.47
N ASP A 89 -8.82 7.98 -15.09
CA ASP A 89 -10.15 8.59 -15.06
C ASP A 89 -9.91 10.09 -15.20
N PRO A 90 -10.34 10.70 -16.31
CA PRO A 90 -10.04 12.11 -16.55
C PRO A 90 -10.71 13.05 -15.55
N ASP A 91 -11.71 12.57 -14.79
CA ASP A 91 -12.39 13.40 -13.82
C ASP A 91 -11.69 13.41 -12.47
N LEU A 92 -10.67 12.57 -12.27
CA LEU A 92 -9.94 12.49 -11.02
C LEU A 92 -8.55 13.11 -11.17
N PRO A 93 -8.23 14.13 -10.36
CA PRO A 93 -6.89 14.72 -10.41
C PRO A 93 -5.87 13.77 -9.78
N ASP A 94 -4.61 13.94 -10.15
CA ASP A 94 -3.53 13.24 -9.48
C ASP A 94 -3.49 13.63 -8.02
N LEU A 95 -3.10 12.68 -7.18
CA LEU A 95 -2.92 12.91 -5.75
C LEU A 95 -1.44 12.90 -5.41
N ASP A 96 -0.98 13.92 -4.71
CA ASP A 96 0.35 13.90 -4.10
C ASP A 96 0.16 13.49 -2.65
N VAL A 97 0.82 12.40 -2.27
CA VAL A 97 0.70 11.86 -0.92
C VAL A 97 2.02 11.96 -0.18
N SER A 98 1.92 12.21 1.11
CA SER A 98 3.05 12.39 2.01
C SER A 98 2.59 11.98 3.42
N PRO A 99 3.50 11.97 4.40
CA PRO A 99 3.11 11.53 5.75
C PRO A 99 1.85 12.24 6.25
N GLY A 100 0.88 11.45 6.69
CA GLY A 100 -0.40 11.95 7.16
C GLY A 100 -1.50 11.98 6.11
N SER A 101 -1.19 11.77 4.82
CA SER A 101 -2.23 11.68 3.78
C SER A 101 -3.13 10.49 4.04
N VAL A 102 -4.44 10.70 3.91
CA VAL A 102 -5.43 9.63 4.01
C VAL A 102 -6.15 9.56 2.66
N VAL A 103 -6.20 8.37 2.08
CA VAL A 103 -6.73 8.19 0.72
C VAL A 103 -7.73 7.05 0.70
N ARG A 104 -8.83 7.25 -0.05
CA ARG A 104 -9.83 6.21 -0.32
C ARG A 104 -9.69 5.74 -1.76
N LEU A 105 -9.50 4.44 -1.94
CA LEU A 105 -9.48 3.82 -3.26
C LEU A 105 -10.66 2.86 -3.37
N ALA A 106 -11.19 2.70 -4.57
CA ALA A 106 -12.31 1.81 -4.82
C ALA A 106 -11.91 0.69 -5.77
N GLU A 107 -12.55 -0.44 -5.59
CA GLU A 107 -12.32 -1.60 -6.45
C GLU A 107 -12.48 -1.22 -7.91
N GLY A 108 -11.53 -1.66 -8.73
CA GLY A 108 -11.56 -1.45 -10.17
C GLY A 108 -10.89 -0.16 -10.64
N GLN A 109 -10.55 0.75 -9.74
CA GLN A 109 -9.81 1.95 -10.15
C GLN A 109 -8.43 1.55 -10.66
N ARG A 110 -8.05 2.11 -11.80
CA ARG A 110 -6.74 1.85 -12.39
C ARG A 110 -5.86 3.03 -12.09
N THR A 111 -4.69 2.76 -11.55
CA THR A 111 -3.80 3.78 -11.04
C THR A 111 -2.39 3.56 -11.53
N VAL A 112 -1.62 4.65 -11.51
CA VAL A 112 -0.17 4.61 -11.70
C VAL A 112 0.44 5.34 -10.51
N TRP A 113 1.30 4.64 -9.79
CA TRP A 113 1.97 5.17 -8.61
C TRP A 113 3.40 5.50 -8.96
N THR A 114 3.79 6.74 -8.74
CA THR A 114 5.19 7.16 -8.87
C THR A 114 5.70 7.48 -7.49
N VAL A 115 6.52 6.59 -6.95
CA VAL A 115 7.11 6.74 -5.63
C VAL A 115 8.47 7.39 -5.78
N THR A 116 8.67 8.52 -5.12
CA THR A 116 9.93 9.25 -5.15
C THR A 116 10.76 9.03 -3.90
N GLU A 117 10.10 8.78 -2.75
CA GLU A 117 10.76 8.39 -1.50
C GLU A 117 10.01 7.17 -1.00
N THR A 118 10.72 6.15 -0.56
CA THR A 118 10.10 4.90 -0.11
C THR A 118 8.84 5.19 0.69
N LEU A 119 7.73 4.68 0.19
CA LEU A 119 6.40 4.98 0.70
C LEU A 119 5.93 3.87 1.61
N ARG A 120 5.64 4.19 2.86
CA ARG A 120 5.08 3.24 3.82
C ARG A 120 3.70 3.73 4.24
N LYS A 121 2.73 2.82 4.25
CA LYS A 121 1.36 3.16 4.63
C LYS A 121 0.75 2.06 5.49
N ILE A 122 -0.23 2.45 6.31
CA ILE A 122 -1.18 1.52 6.91
C ILE A 122 -2.34 1.42 5.93
N TYR A 123 -2.72 0.20 5.55
CA TYR A 123 -3.89 -0.02 4.71
C TYR A 123 -4.99 -0.69 5.52
N ILE A 124 -6.22 -0.39 5.13
CA ILE A 124 -7.44 -0.95 5.71
C ILE A 124 -8.29 -1.38 4.51
N ALA A 125 -8.37 -2.68 4.31
CA ALA A 125 -8.99 -3.20 3.09
C ALA A 125 -9.79 -4.50 3.30
#